data_a9b69138d5098ea072e45af883fdda2f
#
_entry.id   a9b69138d5098ea072e45af883fdda2f
#
_cell.length_a   1.000
_cell.length_b   1.000
_cell.length_c   1.000
_cell.angle_alpha   90.00
_cell.angle_beta   90.00
_cell.angle_gamma   90.00
#
_symmetry.space_group_name_H-M   'P 1'
#
loop_
_entity.id
_entity.type
_entity.pdbx_description
1 polymer ?
#
loop_
_entity_poly.entity_id
_entity_poly.type
_entity_poly.pdbx_seq_one_letter_code
_entity_poly.pdbx_strand_id
1 'polypeptide(L)'
;MKKVFQLLFSICFFVSPLLAQQPDDVSGGYFLEGVQETASGFQLKPNYTFTFFFTYGGLDRYGSGRWAQEKKSIVFNSRVKPLRDFKLLSGRRVNDNFVTVKFTDKNPALVNGIECTLYTARGRQKLFTDKNGIVKFPKQQVDSLHIFSPLFPDHPFTFIVTNKIQNNFEFAFEKWVAEVFFEDFTLLFTNNMLVGQHPLLNGSQFRYVKNK
;
A
#
# COMPACT_ATOMS: atom_id res chain seq x y z
N MET A 1 -64.97 62.19 -21.97
CA MET A 1 -63.67 61.84 -22.59
C MET A 1 -62.65 61.64 -21.46
N LYS A 2 -62.47 60.40 -21.09
CA LYS A 2 -61.46 60.02 -20.00
C LYS A 2 -60.28 59.37 -20.66
N LYS A 3 -59.11 59.99 -20.55
CA LYS A 3 -57.83 59.42 -21.00
C LYS A 3 -57.33 58.50 -19.93
N VAL A 4 -57.21 57.21 -20.26
CA VAL A 4 -56.52 56.18 -19.42
C VAL A 4 -55.03 56.23 -19.70
N PHE A 5 -54.25 56.56 -18.70
CA PHE A 5 -52.78 56.58 -18.74
C PHE A 5 -52.32 55.21 -18.32
N GLN A 6 -51.82 54.42 -19.28
CA GLN A 6 -51.21 53.09 -19.00
C GLN A 6 -49.76 53.28 -18.58
N LEU A 7 -49.48 53.00 -17.31
CA LEU A 7 -48.12 52.97 -16.73
C LEU A 7 -47.50 51.58 -16.98
N LEU A 8 -46.61 51.50 -17.95
CA LEU A 8 -45.83 50.29 -18.18
C LEU A 8 -44.69 50.23 -17.12
N PHE A 9 -44.83 49.32 -16.16
CA PHE A 9 -43.78 49.01 -15.14
C PHE A 9 -42.83 47.99 -15.74
N SER A 10 -41.67 48.45 -16.23
CA SER A 10 -40.59 47.59 -16.77
C SER A 10 -39.82 46.96 -15.59
N ILE A 11 -40.10 45.67 -15.31
CA ILE A 11 -39.36 44.89 -14.33
C ILE A 11 -38.05 44.43 -15.00
N CYS A 12 -36.94 45.12 -14.75
CA CYS A 12 -35.61 44.63 -15.05
C CYS A 12 -35.23 43.48 -14.12
N PHE A 13 -35.35 42.24 -14.60
CA PHE A 13 -34.74 41.08 -13.93
C PHE A 13 -33.22 41.20 -14.01
N PHE A 14 -32.58 41.58 -12.91
CA PHE A 14 -31.13 41.43 -12.74
C PHE A 14 -30.84 39.93 -12.57
N VAL A 15 -30.50 39.25 -13.66
CA VAL A 15 -29.91 37.94 -13.62
C VAL A 15 -28.44 38.13 -13.16
N SER A 16 -28.16 38.03 -11.87
CA SER A 16 -26.83 37.96 -11.37
C SER A 16 -26.19 36.66 -11.92
N PRO A 17 -25.07 36.72 -12.68
CA PRO A 17 -24.36 35.51 -13.05
C PRO A 17 -23.89 34.84 -11.75
N LEU A 18 -24.46 33.65 -11.43
CA LEU A 18 -23.85 32.76 -10.49
C LEU A 18 -22.46 32.43 -11.09
N LEU A 19 -21.43 33.07 -10.55
CA LEU A 19 -20.07 32.63 -10.79
C LEU A 19 -19.98 31.20 -10.19
N ALA A 20 -20.19 30.20 -11.03
CA ALA A 20 -19.91 28.83 -10.72
C ALA A 20 -18.41 28.80 -10.38
N GLN A 21 -18.09 28.66 -9.12
CA GLN A 21 -16.74 28.48 -8.64
C GLN A 21 -16.21 27.23 -9.35
N GLN A 22 -15.24 27.43 -10.24
CA GLN A 22 -14.62 26.34 -10.97
C GLN A 22 -14.08 25.37 -9.91
N PRO A 23 -14.44 24.08 -9.95
CA PRO A 23 -13.95 23.14 -8.96
C PRO A 23 -12.42 23.18 -8.96
N ASP A 24 -11.82 23.30 -7.79
CA ASP A 24 -10.36 23.30 -7.64
C ASP A 24 -9.80 22.08 -8.38
N ASP A 25 -8.85 22.31 -9.29
CA ASP A 25 -8.19 21.22 -9.99
C ASP A 25 -7.35 20.43 -9.00
N VAL A 26 -7.89 19.29 -8.58
CA VAL A 26 -7.25 18.38 -7.62
C VAL A 26 -6.14 17.57 -8.28
N SER A 27 -6.11 17.48 -9.61
CA SER A 27 -5.06 16.74 -10.31
C SER A 27 -3.69 17.38 -10.08
N GLY A 28 -2.64 16.56 -9.98
CA GLY A 28 -1.27 17.03 -9.78
C GLY A 28 -0.44 16.12 -8.86
N GLY A 29 0.79 16.52 -8.65
CA GLY A 29 1.73 15.85 -7.74
C GLY A 29 1.65 16.45 -6.35
N TYR A 30 1.56 15.61 -5.34
CA TYR A 30 1.51 15.99 -3.92
C TYR A 30 2.64 15.28 -3.18
N PHE A 31 3.49 16.05 -2.50
CA PHE A 31 4.68 15.53 -1.84
C PHE A 31 4.61 15.74 -0.33
N LEU A 32 5.00 14.70 0.42
CA LEU A 32 5.06 14.72 1.88
C LEU A 32 6.06 15.75 2.37
N GLU A 33 5.65 16.59 3.33
CA GLU A 33 6.52 17.56 3.98
C GLU A 33 6.68 17.30 5.47
N GLY A 34 7.83 17.74 6.01
CA GLY A 34 8.11 17.74 7.44
C GLY A 34 8.47 16.38 8.04
N VAL A 35 8.78 15.36 7.21
CA VAL A 35 9.26 14.05 7.67
C VAL A 35 10.69 13.83 7.19
N GLN A 36 11.62 13.70 8.14
CA GLN A 36 13.04 13.50 7.84
C GLN A 36 13.28 12.12 7.21
N GLU A 37 14.29 12.03 6.34
CA GLU A 37 14.78 10.78 5.71
C GLU A 37 13.70 10.01 4.93
N THR A 38 12.55 10.65 4.66
CA THR A 38 11.42 10.02 3.99
C THR A 38 11.00 10.84 2.78
N ALA A 39 10.91 10.20 1.62
CA ALA A 39 10.26 10.76 0.45
C ALA A 39 8.96 9.98 0.18
N SER A 40 7.86 10.68 0.05
CA SER A 40 6.56 10.07 -0.26
C SER A 40 5.66 11.06 -0.99
N GLY A 41 4.71 10.53 -1.77
CA GLY A 41 3.77 11.39 -2.46
C GLY A 41 2.74 10.64 -3.28
N PHE A 42 1.77 11.44 -3.74
CA PHE A 42 0.69 11.00 -4.62
C PHE A 42 0.75 11.80 -5.93
N GLN A 43 0.63 11.13 -7.06
CA GLN A 43 0.36 11.75 -8.35
C GLN A 43 -1.10 11.47 -8.73
N LEU A 44 -1.95 12.47 -8.70
CA LEU A 44 -3.33 12.40 -9.13
C LEU A 44 -3.44 12.81 -10.59
N LYS A 45 -3.94 11.91 -11.45
CA LYS A 45 -4.09 12.17 -12.89
C LYS A 45 -5.51 12.61 -13.22
N PRO A 46 -5.72 13.43 -14.28
CA PRO A 46 -7.06 13.88 -14.68
C PRO A 46 -8.03 12.76 -15.06
N ASN A 47 -7.54 11.56 -15.38
CA ASN A 47 -8.34 10.38 -15.69
C ASN A 47 -8.79 9.59 -14.43
N TYR A 48 -8.70 10.22 -13.26
CA TYR A 48 -9.05 9.63 -11.96
C TYR A 48 -8.20 8.41 -11.57
N THR A 49 -7.00 8.26 -12.12
CA THR A 49 -6.02 7.30 -11.62
C THR A 49 -4.98 7.99 -10.77
N PHE A 50 -4.37 7.25 -9.83
CA PHE A 50 -3.27 7.76 -9.04
C PHE A 50 -2.08 6.80 -9.04
N THR A 51 -0.91 7.35 -8.74
CA THR A 51 0.25 6.59 -8.29
C THR A 51 0.73 7.15 -6.95
N PHE A 52 1.24 6.27 -6.11
CA PHE A 52 1.82 6.57 -4.82
C PHE A 52 3.25 6.04 -4.81
N PHE A 53 4.14 6.76 -4.15
CA PHE A 53 5.49 6.28 -3.85
C PHE A 53 5.86 6.58 -2.41
N PHE A 54 6.76 5.77 -1.87
CA PHE A 54 7.35 5.93 -0.56
C PHE A 54 8.77 5.37 -0.58
N THR A 55 9.72 6.16 -0.09
CA THR A 55 11.12 5.77 0.05
C THR A 55 11.58 6.13 1.46
N TYR A 56 12.14 5.16 2.18
CA TYR A 56 12.75 5.33 3.48
C TYR A 56 13.99 4.45 3.59
N GLY A 57 15.16 5.07 3.77
CA GLY A 57 16.44 4.34 3.71
C GLY A 57 16.61 3.63 2.37
N GLY A 58 16.75 2.30 2.38
CA GLY A 58 16.86 1.47 1.16
C GLY A 58 15.55 0.79 0.76
N LEU A 59 14.41 1.15 1.36
CA LEU A 59 13.11 0.54 1.09
C LEU A 59 12.27 1.46 0.21
N ASP A 60 11.97 0.98 -1.00
CA ASP A 60 11.04 1.62 -1.92
C ASP A 60 9.71 0.87 -1.93
N ARG A 61 8.60 1.61 -1.73
CA ARG A 61 7.23 1.12 -1.84
C ARG A 61 6.48 1.95 -2.88
N TYR A 62 5.52 1.34 -3.53
CA TYR A 62 4.70 2.02 -4.53
C TYR A 62 3.23 1.58 -4.40
N GLY A 63 2.33 2.38 -4.93
CA GLY A 63 0.91 2.06 -4.99
C GLY A 63 0.26 2.68 -6.21
N SER A 64 -0.87 2.16 -6.61
CA SER A 64 -1.64 2.72 -7.71
C SER A 64 -3.11 2.32 -7.61
N GLY A 65 -3.96 3.07 -8.32
CA GLY A 65 -5.39 2.79 -8.34
C GLY A 65 -6.20 3.92 -8.92
N ARG A 66 -7.41 4.07 -8.39
CA ARG A 66 -8.32 5.15 -8.75
C ARG A 66 -8.54 6.06 -7.55
N TRP A 67 -8.73 7.34 -7.84
CA TRP A 67 -9.14 8.31 -6.84
C TRP A 67 -10.50 8.90 -7.21
N ALA A 68 -11.22 9.35 -6.20
CA ALA A 68 -12.46 10.09 -6.34
C ALA A 68 -12.47 11.27 -5.37
N GLN A 69 -13.09 12.37 -5.75
CA GLN A 69 -13.34 13.48 -4.85
C GLN A 69 -14.73 13.36 -4.25
N GLU A 70 -14.80 13.31 -2.93
CA GLU A 70 -16.03 13.30 -2.15
C GLU A 70 -16.07 14.55 -1.26
N LYS A 71 -16.79 15.59 -1.68
CA LYS A 71 -16.82 16.91 -1.02
C LYS A 71 -15.40 17.51 -0.93
N LYS A 72 -14.83 17.55 0.29
CA LYS A 72 -13.47 18.02 0.56
C LYS A 72 -12.47 16.90 0.75
N SER A 73 -12.85 15.66 0.56
CA SER A 73 -11.99 14.49 0.73
C SER A 73 -11.65 13.88 -0.61
N ILE A 74 -10.44 13.33 -0.69
CA ILE A 74 -9.99 12.48 -1.79
C ILE A 74 -9.90 11.06 -1.26
N VAL A 75 -10.62 10.17 -1.92
CA VAL A 75 -10.68 8.74 -1.58
C VAL A 75 -9.86 7.96 -2.59
N PHE A 76 -9.02 7.07 -2.11
CA PHE A 76 -8.10 6.25 -2.90
C PHE A 76 -8.46 4.78 -2.78
N ASN A 77 -8.56 4.10 -3.93
CA ASN A 77 -8.83 2.68 -4.00
C ASN A 77 -7.91 2.01 -5.00
N SER A 78 -7.20 0.98 -4.55
CA SER A 78 -6.38 0.10 -5.38
C SER A 78 -7.19 -1.08 -5.92
N ARG A 79 -6.56 -1.89 -6.76
CA ARG A 79 -7.05 -3.24 -7.05
C ARG A 79 -7.07 -4.07 -5.76
N VAL A 80 -7.83 -5.15 -5.76
CA VAL A 80 -7.85 -6.10 -4.63
C VAL A 80 -6.44 -6.65 -4.39
N LYS A 81 -6.00 -6.61 -3.12
CA LYS A 81 -4.72 -7.19 -2.70
C LYS A 81 -4.72 -8.69 -2.97
N PRO A 82 -3.70 -9.25 -3.63
CA PRO A 82 -3.57 -10.70 -3.80
C PRO A 82 -3.38 -11.41 -2.45
N LEU A 83 -3.89 -12.65 -2.36
CA LEU A 83 -3.90 -13.41 -1.11
C LEU A 83 -2.53 -13.92 -0.65
N ARG A 84 -1.53 -13.93 -1.53
CA ARG A 84 -0.21 -14.52 -1.26
C ARG A 84 0.89 -13.53 -1.57
N ASP A 85 1.77 -13.34 -0.62
CA ASP A 85 2.91 -12.42 -0.75
C ASP A 85 4.24 -13.15 -1.02
N PHE A 86 4.21 -14.49 -0.85
CA PHE A 86 5.33 -15.36 -1.14
C PHE A 86 4.92 -16.48 -2.09
N LYS A 87 5.78 -16.77 -3.05
CA LYS A 87 5.64 -17.87 -4.00
C LYS A 87 6.55 -19.02 -3.57
N LEU A 88 5.97 -20.21 -3.39
CA LEU A 88 6.77 -21.42 -3.26
C LEU A 88 7.39 -21.76 -4.60
N LEU A 89 8.72 -21.78 -4.67
CA LEU A 89 9.48 -22.17 -5.85
C LEU A 89 9.73 -23.68 -5.87
N SER A 90 10.02 -24.25 -4.68
CA SER A 90 10.34 -25.67 -4.56
C SER A 90 10.01 -26.16 -3.15
N GLY A 91 9.43 -27.36 -3.07
CA GLY A 91 9.26 -28.12 -1.85
C GLY A 91 9.68 -29.56 -2.11
N ARG A 92 10.74 -30.05 -1.42
CA ARG A 92 11.33 -31.36 -1.69
C ARG A 92 11.81 -32.05 -0.43
N ARG A 93 11.98 -33.38 -0.51
CA ARG A 93 12.68 -34.15 0.47
C ARG A 93 14.18 -34.17 0.14
N VAL A 94 15.00 -33.85 1.13
CA VAL A 94 16.46 -33.93 1.05
C VAL A 94 16.94 -34.83 2.19
N ASN A 95 17.99 -35.62 1.93
CA ASN A 95 18.62 -36.43 2.97
C ASN A 95 19.55 -35.53 3.82
N ASP A 96 18.95 -34.78 4.74
CA ASP A 96 19.61 -33.85 5.65
C ASP A 96 18.99 -33.99 7.05
N ASN A 97 19.72 -33.57 8.08
CA ASN A 97 19.28 -33.53 9.47
C ASN A 97 18.53 -32.25 9.82
N PHE A 98 18.15 -31.45 8.82
CA PHE A 98 17.47 -30.18 9.00
C PHE A 98 16.20 -30.11 8.18
N VAL A 99 15.28 -29.25 8.64
CA VAL A 99 14.29 -28.59 7.80
C VAL A 99 14.91 -27.25 7.37
N THR A 100 15.11 -27.08 6.08
CA THR A 100 15.70 -25.86 5.50
C THR A 100 14.62 -25.04 4.82
N VAL A 101 14.55 -23.75 5.16
CA VAL A 101 13.73 -22.76 4.45
C VAL A 101 14.67 -21.73 3.85
N LYS A 102 14.54 -21.48 2.55
CA LYS A 102 15.37 -20.54 1.81
C LYS A 102 14.47 -19.51 1.11
N PHE A 103 14.87 -18.27 1.17
CA PHE A 103 14.28 -17.17 0.40
C PHE A 103 15.27 -16.70 -0.66
N THR A 104 14.76 -16.40 -1.83
CA THR A 104 15.56 -15.88 -2.95
C THR A 104 14.95 -14.58 -3.46
N ASP A 105 15.80 -13.58 -3.66
CA ASP A 105 15.47 -12.33 -4.33
C ASP A 105 16.68 -11.80 -5.07
N LYS A 106 16.46 -10.91 -6.04
CA LYS A 106 17.54 -10.20 -6.77
C LYS A 106 18.31 -9.26 -5.85
N ASN A 107 17.64 -8.70 -4.84
CA ASN A 107 18.24 -7.89 -3.80
C ASN A 107 18.45 -8.75 -2.54
N PRO A 108 19.71 -9.14 -2.23
CA PRO A 108 20.00 -10.01 -1.09
C PRO A 108 19.67 -9.36 0.27
N ALA A 109 19.56 -8.03 0.34
CA ALA A 109 19.16 -7.35 1.57
C ALA A 109 17.71 -7.69 1.98
N LEU A 110 16.84 -8.01 1.03
CA LEU A 110 15.44 -8.33 1.31
C LEU A 110 15.24 -9.70 1.95
N VAL A 111 16.18 -10.62 1.80
CA VAL A 111 16.06 -12.00 2.29
C VAL A 111 16.71 -12.23 3.66
N ASN A 112 17.45 -11.25 4.16
CA ASN A 112 18.08 -11.29 5.49
C ASN A 112 17.08 -10.91 6.60
N GLY A 113 17.08 -11.66 7.70
CA GLY A 113 16.24 -11.33 8.87
C GLY A 113 14.76 -11.63 8.70
N ILE A 114 14.35 -12.42 7.70
CA ILE A 114 12.97 -12.91 7.59
C ILE A 114 12.68 -13.85 8.76
N GLU A 115 11.66 -13.55 9.52
CA GLU A 115 11.19 -14.40 10.60
C GLU A 115 10.43 -15.60 10.02
N CYS A 116 10.88 -16.81 10.40
CA CYS A 116 10.21 -18.06 10.08
C CYS A 116 9.78 -18.75 11.36
N THR A 117 8.50 -18.96 11.54
CA THR A 117 7.96 -19.82 12.60
C THR A 117 7.49 -21.13 11.99
N LEU A 118 8.17 -22.20 12.38
CA LEU A 118 7.83 -23.57 11.99
C LEU A 118 6.87 -24.14 13.02
N TYR A 119 5.73 -24.65 12.57
CA TYR A 119 4.72 -25.32 13.39
C TYR A 119 4.72 -26.83 13.14
N THR A 120 4.62 -27.58 14.20
CA THR A 120 4.54 -29.05 14.22
C THR A 120 3.52 -29.50 15.23
N ALA A 121 3.16 -30.78 15.22
CA ALA A 121 2.30 -31.38 16.26
C ALA A 121 2.89 -31.25 17.69
N ARG A 122 4.20 -31.01 17.83
CA ARG A 122 4.90 -30.90 19.13
C ARG A 122 5.09 -29.44 19.60
N GLY A 123 4.65 -28.46 18.82
CA GLY A 123 4.80 -27.06 19.15
C GLY A 123 5.38 -26.23 17.99
N ARG A 124 5.94 -25.08 18.33
CA ARG A 124 6.46 -24.12 17.33
C ARG A 124 7.91 -23.73 17.66
N GLN A 125 8.67 -23.43 16.60
CA GLN A 125 10.01 -22.87 16.70
C GLN A 125 10.10 -21.64 15.81
N LYS A 126 10.70 -20.55 16.32
CA LYS A 126 10.90 -19.28 15.62
C LYS A 126 12.39 -19.06 15.43
N LEU A 127 12.81 -18.85 14.19
CA LEU A 127 14.18 -18.49 13.81
C LEU A 127 14.12 -17.44 12.69
N PHE A 128 15.29 -16.87 12.38
CA PHE A 128 15.44 -15.84 11.34
C PHE A 128 16.39 -16.31 10.26
N THR A 129 16.17 -15.86 9.03
CA THR A 129 17.09 -16.11 7.93
C THR A 129 18.42 -15.38 8.13
N ASP A 130 19.49 -16.01 7.67
CA ASP A 130 20.80 -15.39 7.55
C ASP A 130 20.90 -14.45 6.33
N LYS A 131 22.11 -13.88 6.12
CA LYS A 131 22.40 -13.01 4.97
C LYS A 131 22.20 -13.65 3.58
N ASN A 132 22.14 -14.98 3.52
CA ASN A 132 21.88 -15.75 2.30
C ASN A 132 20.40 -16.11 2.15
N GLY A 133 19.55 -15.63 3.05
CA GLY A 133 18.11 -15.93 3.07
C GLY A 133 17.79 -17.35 3.56
N ILE A 134 18.68 -17.97 4.35
CA ILE A 134 18.54 -19.37 4.76
C ILE A 134 18.28 -19.44 6.27
N VAL A 135 17.31 -20.27 6.65
CA VAL A 135 17.09 -20.70 8.04
C VAL A 135 16.99 -22.21 8.11
N LYS A 136 17.55 -22.81 9.18
CA LYS A 136 17.56 -24.26 9.41
C LYS A 136 16.99 -24.60 10.78
N PHE A 137 16.02 -25.49 10.79
CA PHE A 137 15.45 -26.08 12.01
C PHE A 137 15.93 -27.54 12.15
N PRO A 138 16.01 -28.10 13.37
CA PRO A 138 16.22 -29.53 13.55
C PRO A 138 15.17 -30.35 12.77
N LYS A 139 15.58 -31.51 12.24
CA LYS A 139 14.73 -32.38 11.44
C LYS A 139 13.46 -32.79 12.19
N GLN A 140 12.32 -32.48 11.62
CA GLN A 140 11.01 -32.80 12.14
C GLN A 140 9.96 -32.74 11.03
N GLN A 141 8.78 -33.29 11.30
CA GLN A 141 7.65 -33.16 10.38
C GLN A 141 7.06 -31.76 10.51
N VAL A 142 6.83 -31.11 9.38
CA VAL A 142 6.34 -29.71 9.33
C VAL A 142 4.85 -29.71 9.01
N ASP A 143 4.07 -28.96 9.79
CA ASP A 143 2.66 -28.73 9.52
C ASP A 143 2.43 -27.45 8.74
N SER A 144 3.08 -26.37 9.18
CA SER A 144 3.05 -25.10 8.47
C SER A 144 4.30 -24.25 8.77
N LEU A 145 4.51 -23.27 7.91
CA LEU A 145 5.53 -22.22 8.06
C LEU A 145 4.79 -20.88 8.07
N HIS A 146 4.95 -20.12 9.16
CA HIS A 146 4.53 -18.73 9.19
C HIS A 146 5.74 -17.86 8.89
N ILE A 147 5.61 -16.98 7.92
CA ILE A 147 6.69 -16.16 7.36
C ILE A 147 6.31 -14.69 7.56
N PHE A 148 7.24 -13.92 8.13
CA PHE A 148 7.08 -12.49 8.34
C PHE A 148 8.36 -11.77 7.97
N SER A 149 8.26 -10.80 7.06
CA SER A 149 9.38 -9.92 6.73
C SER A 149 9.23 -8.59 7.48
N PRO A 150 10.24 -8.18 8.28
CA PRO A 150 10.21 -6.87 8.95
C PRO A 150 10.15 -5.68 7.97
N LEU A 151 10.63 -5.87 6.73
CA LEU A 151 10.58 -4.86 5.67
C LEU A 151 9.18 -4.69 5.08
N PHE A 152 8.33 -5.72 5.21
CA PHE A 152 6.96 -5.74 4.71
C PHE A 152 6.02 -6.25 5.80
N PRO A 153 5.82 -5.49 6.90
CA PRO A 153 5.09 -5.96 8.08
C PRO A 153 3.59 -6.15 7.84
N ASP A 154 3.07 -5.54 6.80
CA ASP A 154 1.69 -5.65 6.31
C ASP A 154 1.43 -6.92 5.47
N HIS A 155 2.46 -7.79 5.30
CA HIS A 155 2.43 -8.99 4.46
C HIS A 155 2.82 -10.28 5.22
N PRO A 156 2.17 -10.65 6.34
CA PRO A 156 2.39 -11.95 6.97
C PRO A 156 1.83 -13.07 6.08
N PHE A 157 2.53 -14.19 6.02
CA PHE A 157 2.17 -15.32 5.17
C PHE A 157 2.26 -16.65 5.92
N THR A 158 1.24 -17.50 5.76
CA THR A 158 1.25 -18.87 6.29
C THR A 158 1.18 -19.87 5.16
N PHE A 159 2.21 -20.71 5.05
CA PHE A 159 2.27 -21.82 4.12
C PHE A 159 1.93 -23.12 4.83
N ILE A 160 0.87 -23.81 4.38
CA ILE A 160 0.46 -25.13 4.87
C ILE A 160 1.22 -26.20 4.10
N VAL A 161 1.94 -27.06 4.83
CA VAL A 161 2.70 -28.17 4.23
C VAL A 161 1.78 -29.37 4.07
N THR A 162 1.37 -29.64 2.85
CA THR A 162 0.49 -30.79 2.52
C THR A 162 1.29 -32.10 2.42
N ASN A 163 2.48 -32.05 1.85
CA ASN A 163 3.36 -33.22 1.74
C ASN A 163 4.34 -33.26 2.90
N LYS A 164 4.03 -34.08 3.91
CA LYS A 164 4.73 -34.14 5.20
C LYS A 164 6.14 -34.73 5.17
N ILE A 165 6.57 -35.31 4.05
CA ILE A 165 7.96 -35.81 3.91
C ILE A 165 8.94 -34.72 3.46
N GLN A 166 8.42 -33.56 3.01
CA GLN A 166 9.27 -32.45 2.59
C GLN A 166 9.96 -31.81 3.79
N ASN A 167 11.23 -31.46 3.59
CA ASN A 167 12.08 -30.80 4.57
C ASN A 167 12.98 -29.70 3.98
N ASN A 168 12.77 -29.37 2.71
CA ASN A 168 13.50 -28.30 2.04
C ASN A 168 12.53 -27.48 1.22
N PHE A 169 12.38 -26.20 1.59
CA PHE A 169 11.42 -25.25 1.01
C PHE A 169 12.17 -24.04 0.48
N GLU A 170 11.83 -23.64 -0.73
CA GLU A 170 12.38 -22.42 -1.34
C GLU A 170 11.24 -21.49 -1.73
N PHE A 171 11.33 -20.23 -1.29
CA PHE A 171 10.35 -19.19 -1.55
C PHE A 171 10.99 -18.00 -2.26
N ALA A 172 10.19 -17.26 -2.99
CA ALA A 172 10.50 -15.92 -3.48
C ALA A 172 9.37 -14.97 -3.09
N PHE A 173 9.69 -13.69 -3.02
CA PHE A 173 8.67 -12.66 -2.92
C PHE A 173 7.82 -12.61 -4.19
N GLU A 174 6.53 -12.38 -4.04
CA GLU A 174 5.70 -12.02 -5.16
C GLU A 174 5.99 -10.57 -5.60
N LYS A 175 5.74 -10.25 -6.87
CA LYS A 175 6.08 -8.95 -7.46
C LYS A 175 5.41 -7.77 -6.74
N TRP A 176 4.27 -8.01 -6.12
CA TRP A 176 3.47 -6.97 -5.43
C TRP A 176 3.82 -6.80 -3.95
N VAL A 177 4.83 -7.48 -3.40
CA VAL A 177 5.19 -7.35 -1.99
C VAL A 177 5.57 -5.91 -1.60
N ALA A 178 6.13 -5.15 -2.53
CA ALA A 178 6.43 -3.74 -2.34
C ALA A 178 5.25 -2.80 -2.67
N GLU A 179 4.11 -3.33 -3.13
CA GLU A 179 2.93 -2.54 -3.45
C GLU A 179 2.14 -2.20 -2.18
N VAL A 180 1.71 -0.97 -2.05
CA VAL A 180 0.78 -0.49 -1.03
C VAL A 180 -0.62 -0.51 -1.61
N PHE A 181 -1.52 -1.22 -0.95
CA PHE A 181 -2.91 -1.33 -1.37
C PHE A 181 -3.77 -0.37 -0.56
N PHE A 182 -4.60 0.38 -1.26
CA PHE A 182 -5.51 1.36 -0.69
C PHE A 182 -6.94 0.81 -0.77
N GLU A 183 -7.66 0.87 0.35
CA GLU A 183 -9.07 0.52 0.46
C GLU A 183 -9.76 1.66 1.21
N ASP A 184 -10.56 2.44 0.50
CA ASP A 184 -11.25 3.64 0.98
C ASP A 184 -10.35 4.60 1.79
N PHE A 185 -9.06 4.63 1.43
CA PHE A 185 -8.09 5.48 2.09
C PHE A 185 -8.39 6.95 1.76
N THR A 186 -8.57 7.76 2.80
CA THR A 186 -9.11 9.11 2.63
C THR A 186 -8.14 10.16 3.15
N LEU A 187 -7.92 11.21 2.33
CA LEU A 187 -7.20 12.42 2.71
C LEU A 187 -8.09 13.65 2.49
N LEU A 188 -8.03 14.62 3.41
CA LEU A 188 -8.74 15.89 3.28
C LEU A 188 -8.00 16.77 2.27
N PHE A 189 -8.69 17.29 1.26
CA PHE A 189 -8.16 18.30 0.34
C PHE A 189 -8.47 19.71 0.85
N THR A 190 -7.44 20.48 1.14
CA THR A 190 -7.56 21.87 1.63
C THR A 190 -6.32 22.68 1.25
N ASN A 191 -6.51 23.91 0.77
CA ASN A 191 -5.42 24.85 0.43
C ASN A 191 -4.34 24.23 -0.48
N ASN A 192 -4.74 23.49 -1.51
CA ASN A 192 -3.84 22.76 -2.41
C ASN A 192 -2.95 21.72 -1.69
N MET A 193 -3.42 21.15 -0.60
CA MET A 193 -2.75 20.08 0.14
C MET A 193 -3.69 18.91 0.35
N LEU A 194 -3.11 17.71 0.47
CA LEU A 194 -3.78 16.53 1.02
C LEU A 194 -3.30 16.36 2.46
N VAL A 195 -4.26 16.24 3.40
CA VAL A 195 -3.96 16.17 4.84
C VAL A 195 -4.64 14.94 5.45
N GLY A 196 -3.93 14.19 6.27
CA GLY A 196 -4.48 13.03 6.96
C GLY A 196 -3.44 12.03 7.43
N GLN A 197 -3.82 10.76 7.44
CA GLN A 197 -2.91 9.67 7.78
C GLN A 197 -1.91 9.40 6.65
N HIS A 198 -0.78 8.82 7.00
CA HIS A 198 0.15 8.27 6.02
C HIS A 198 -0.08 6.75 5.91
N PRO A 199 -0.04 6.15 4.69
CA PRO A 199 -0.31 4.72 4.52
C PRO A 199 0.65 3.79 5.27
N LEU A 200 1.90 4.24 5.54
CA LEU A 200 2.97 3.42 6.10
C LEU A 200 3.62 4.00 7.36
N LEU A 201 3.31 5.24 7.75
CA LEU A 201 3.88 5.87 8.94
C LEU A 201 2.80 6.05 10.01
N ASN A 202 3.20 5.94 11.27
CA ASN A 202 2.32 6.20 12.39
C ASN A 202 2.11 7.71 12.56
N GLY A 203 0.87 8.14 12.72
CA GLY A 203 0.47 9.55 12.89
C GLY A 203 -0.79 9.88 12.11
N SER A 204 -1.38 11.03 12.37
CA SER A 204 -2.68 11.41 11.81
C SER A 204 -2.71 12.74 11.07
N GLN A 205 -1.61 13.49 11.03
CA GLN A 205 -1.57 14.87 10.55
C GLN A 205 -0.44 15.10 9.53
N PHE A 206 -0.25 14.15 8.63
CA PHE A 206 0.69 14.31 7.52
C PHE A 206 0.13 15.28 6.48
N ARG A 207 1.01 16.08 5.88
CA ARG A 207 0.67 17.04 4.84
C ARG A 207 1.43 16.71 3.57
N TYR A 208 0.70 16.60 2.48
CA TYR A 208 1.25 16.45 1.14
C TYR A 208 0.94 17.71 0.35
N VAL A 209 1.96 18.47 0.00
CA VAL A 209 1.81 19.76 -0.67
C VAL A 209 1.85 19.58 -2.18
N LYS A 210 0.93 20.26 -2.89
CA LYS A 210 0.85 20.24 -4.34
C LYS A 210 2.08 20.93 -4.94
N ASN A 211 2.78 20.23 -5.83
CA ASN A 211 3.86 20.83 -6.61
C ASN A 211 3.27 21.86 -7.59
N LYS A 212 3.96 23.00 -7.72
CA LYS A 212 3.57 24.10 -8.63
C LYS A 212 3.91 23.76 -10.06
#